data_296550e342c911dd5ceae0dfb7782dd3
#
_entry.id   296550e342c911dd5ceae0dfb7782dd3
#
_cell.length_a   1.000
_cell.length_b   1.000
_cell.length_c   1.000
_cell.angle_alpha   90.00
_cell.angle_beta   90.00
_cell.angle_gamma   90.00
#
_symmetry.space_group_name_H-M   'P 1'
#
loop_
_entity.id
_entity.type
_entity.pdbx_description
1 polymer ?
#
loop_
_entity_poly.entity_id
_entity_poly.type
_entity_poly.pdbx_seq_one_letter_code
_entity_poly.pdbx_strand_id
1 'polypeptide(L)'
;DQNFFMDNLRIAATQNDEHQKRLTINSNFLRGTIEGDYSYQTLPASVLNIMRRYIPALILPDKRPRETANNFYFDLHIYNTEILSTVFQIPLKVYTHSTLKGYFNDKAQRLRVEGYFPRLSYGEKFFESGVILCENPGEQFQAKVRFTNRKATGAVNVALEAKAKDDQIQAIFNWG
;
A
#
# COMPACT_ATOMS: atom_id res chain seq x y z
N ASP A 1 21.19 -18.00 16.39
CA ASP A 1 20.97 -18.00 14.93
C ASP A 1 19.54 -18.47 14.65
N GLN A 2 18.68 -17.54 14.22
CA GLN A 2 17.35 -17.90 13.75
C GLN A 2 17.47 -18.20 12.24
N ASN A 3 17.27 -19.45 11.86
CA ASN A 3 17.19 -19.83 10.46
C ASN A 3 15.79 -19.50 9.94
N PHE A 4 15.68 -18.55 9.04
CA PHE A 4 14.43 -18.22 8.36
C PHE A 4 14.36 -18.97 7.02
N PHE A 5 13.38 -19.83 6.87
CA PHE A 5 13.12 -20.52 5.61
C PHE A 5 12.05 -19.74 4.82
N MET A 6 12.45 -19.14 3.70
CA MET A 6 11.50 -18.70 2.68
C MET A 6 11.14 -19.89 1.81
N ASP A 7 10.13 -20.64 2.19
CA ASP A 7 9.66 -21.76 1.40
C ASP A 7 8.86 -21.26 0.19
N ASN A 8 9.24 -21.76 -0.99
CA ASN A 8 8.45 -21.63 -2.22
C ASN A 8 8.18 -20.20 -2.74
N LEU A 9 9.15 -19.29 -2.65
CA LEU A 9 9.00 -18.03 -3.37
C LEU A 9 9.14 -18.29 -4.88
N ARG A 10 8.03 -18.21 -5.60
CA ARG A 10 7.98 -18.25 -7.06
C ARG A 10 7.50 -16.90 -7.58
N ILE A 11 8.30 -16.26 -8.39
CA ILE A 11 7.96 -15.04 -9.10
C ILE A 11 8.02 -15.37 -10.59
N ALA A 12 6.89 -15.20 -11.28
CA ALA A 12 6.80 -15.38 -12.72
C ALA A 12 6.38 -14.05 -13.36
N ALA A 13 7.15 -13.60 -14.32
CA ALA A 13 6.83 -12.43 -15.12
C ALA A 13 6.55 -12.88 -16.56
N THR A 14 5.41 -12.50 -17.09
CA THR A 14 5.04 -12.70 -18.48
C THR A 14 4.72 -11.35 -19.12
N GLN A 15 4.95 -11.23 -20.40
CA GLN A 15 4.60 -10.06 -21.18
C GLN A 15 3.89 -10.54 -22.45
N ASN A 16 2.76 -9.92 -22.80
CA ASN A 16 2.07 -10.19 -24.06
C ASN A 16 2.59 -9.28 -25.18
N ASP A 17 2.10 -9.52 -26.40
CA ASP A 17 2.49 -8.76 -27.60
C ASP A 17 2.08 -7.26 -27.53
N GLU A 18 1.13 -6.91 -26.68
CA GLU A 18 0.67 -5.54 -26.45
C GLU A 18 1.46 -4.83 -25.32
N HIS A 19 2.62 -5.34 -24.94
CA HIS A 19 3.50 -4.82 -23.86
C HIS A 19 2.90 -4.88 -22.45
N GLN A 20 1.74 -5.50 -22.26
CA GLN A 20 1.19 -5.70 -20.93
C GLN A 20 1.99 -6.77 -20.17
N LYS A 21 2.41 -6.42 -19.00
CA LYS A 21 3.16 -7.31 -18.11
C LYS A 21 2.23 -7.89 -17.07
N ARG A 22 2.43 -9.16 -16.79
CA ARG A 22 1.80 -9.82 -15.65
C ARG A 22 2.89 -10.39 -14.76
N LEU A 23 2.96 -9.90 -13.53
CA LEU A 23 3.78 -10.46 -12.48
C LEU A 23 2.89 -11.29 -11.58
N THR A 24 3.21 -12.56 -11.43
CA THR A 24 2.57 -13.45 -10.47
C THR A 24 3.56 -13.75 -9.35
N ILE A 25 3.13 -13.53 -8.12
CA ILE A 25 3.90 -13.83 -6.92
C ILE A 25 3.19 -14.97 -6.18
N ASN A 26 3.93 -16.00 -5.80
CA ASN A 26 3.42 -17.10 -5.00
C ASN A 26 4.44 -17.51 -3.97
N SER A 27 4.12 -17.31 -2.72
CA SER A 27 4.93 -17.73 -1.56
C SER A 27 4.03 -18.07 -0.38
N ASN A 28 4.62 -18.53 0.71
CA ASN A 28 3.91 -18.77 1.96
C ASN A 28 3.45 -17.48 2.67
N PHE A 29 4.04 -16.33 2.37
CA PHE A 29 3.73 -15.04 3.00
C PHE A 29 2.99 -14.05 2.07
N LEU A 30 3.12 -14.17 0.74
CA LEU A 30 2.53 -13.27 -0.24
C LEU A 30 2.12 -14.02 -1.49
N ARG A 31 0.88 -13.83 -1.93
CA ARG A 31 0.38 -14.30 -3.23
C ARG A 31 -0.33 -13.17 -3.93
N GLY A 32 -0.30 -13.16 -5.25
CA GLY A 32 -1.06 -12.19 -6.02
C GLY A 32 -0.51 -11.90 -7.39
N THR A 33 -1.12 -10.92 -8.02
CA THR A 33 -0.79 -10.47 -9.36
C THR A 33 -0.63 -8.96 -9.43
N ILE A 34 0.23 -8.52 -10.34
CA ILE A 34 0.33 -7.14 -10.80
C ILE A 34 0.25 -7.18 -12.32
N GLU A 35 -0.72 -6.51 -12.91
CA GLU A 35 -1.02 -6.57 -14.33
C GLU A 35 -1.10 -5.18 -14.95
N GLY A 36 -0.44 -4.98 -16.06
CA GLY A 36 -0.48 -3.73 -16.81
C GLY A 36 0.85 -3.35 -17.45
N ASP A 37 0.96 -2.10 -17.85
CA ASP A 37 2.20 -1.52 -18.34
C ASP A 37 2.87 -0.73 -17.21
N TYR A 38 4.02 -1.19 -16.76
CA TYR A 38 4.73 -0.56 -15.65
C TYR A 38 6.23 -0.85 -15.66
N SER A 39 6.98 0.01 -14.99
CA SER A 39 8.41 -0.15 -14.74
C SER A 39 8.72 0.02 -13.26
N TYR A 40 9.36 -0.95 -12.67
CA TYR A 40 9.77 -0.91 -11.25
C TYR A 40 10.67 0.29 -10.94
N GLN A 41 11.48 0.72 -11.90
CA GLN A 41 12.41 1.84 -11.73
C GLN A 41 11.69 3.18 -11.63
N THR A 42 10.52 3.31 -12.27
CA THR A 42 9.76 4.56 -12.32
C THR A 42 8.59 4.61 -11.33
N LEU A 43 8.18 3.48 -10.75
CA LEU A 43 7.07 3.43 -9.79
C LEU A 43 7.19 4.44 -8.63
N PRO A 44 8.33 4.57 -7.94
CA PRO A 44 8.45 5.56 -6.87
C PRO A 44 8.26 7.00 -7.37
N ALA A 45 8.76 7.30 -8.57
CA ALA A 45 8.59 8.61 -9.18
C ALA A 45 7.12 8.88 -9.55
N SER A 46 6.40 7.87 -10.04
CA SER A 46 4.97 7.97 -10.34
C SER A 46 4.14 8.32 -9.13
N VAL A 47 4.36 7.63 -8.01
CA VAL A 47 3.65 7.92 -6.76
C VAL A 47 3.94 9.36 -6.31
N LEU A 48 5.20 9.77 -6.34
CA LEU A 48 5.59 11.13 -5.99
C LEU A 48 4.96 12.18 -6.93
N ASN A 49 4.84 11.90 -8.22
CA ASN A 49 4.22 12.81 -9.19
C ASN A 49 2.72 13.02 -8.87
N ILE A 50 2.00 11.95 -8.51
CA ILE A 50 0.61 12.08 -8.07
C ILE A 50 0.52 12.88 -6.77
N MET A 51 1.36 12.59 -5.78
CA MET A 51 1.34 13.31 -4.51
C MET A 51 1.66 14.80 -4.65
N ARG A 52 2.58 15.15 -5.54
CA ARG A 52 2.92 16.57 -5.83
C ARG A 52 1.73 17.40 -6.29
N ARG A 53 0.78 16.77 -6.98
CA ARG A 53 -0.43 17.46 -7.44
C ARG A 53 -1.27 17.99 -6.27
N TYR A 54 -1.25 17.28 -5.15
CA TYR A 54 -2.11 17.60 -4.00
C TYR A 54 -1.37 18.30 -2.88
N ILE A 55 -0.08 18.00 -2.72
CA ILE A 55 0.75 18.49 -1.61
C ILE A 55 2.15 18.80 -2.13
N PRO A 56 2.31 19.81 -3.00
CA PRO A 56 3.62 20.19 -3.54
C PRO A 56 4.65 20.55 -2.47
N ALA A 57 4.23 21.19 -1.36
CA ALA A 57 5.13 21.59 -0.28
C ALA A 57 5.77 20.41 0.50
N LEU A 58 5.14 19.23 0.53
CA LEU A 58 5.71 18.04 1.19
C LEU A 58 6.80 17.36 0.35
N ILE A 59 6.93 17.71 -0.89
CA ILE A 59 7.84 17.04 -1.81
C ILE A 59 8.98 17.97 -2.14
N LEU A 60 10.18 17.58 -1.67
CA LEU A 60 11.40 18.37 -1.83
C LEU A 60 11.55 18.95 -3.24
N PRO A 61 11.80 20.26 -3.37
CA PRO A 61 11.81 20.98 -4.65
C PRO A 61 12.89 20.53 -5.64
N ASP A 62 13.95 19.88 -5.16
CA ASP A 62 15.11 19.50 -5.98
C ASP A 62 14.91 18.29 -6.91
N LYS A 63 13.79 17.58 -6.81
CA LYS A 63 13.52 16.46 -7.70
C LYS A 63 12.52 16.89 -8.78
N ARG A 64 13.02 17.20 -9.97
CA ARG A 64 12.16 17.41 -11.15
C ARG A 64 11.22 16.22 -11.35
N PRO A 65 9.94 16.44 -11.73
CA PRO A 65 9.06 15.37 -12.14
C PRO A 65 9.75 14.53 -13.22
N ARG A 66 9.83 13.21 -13.02
CA ARG A 66 10.29 12.31 -14.08
C ARG A 66 9.09 11.91 -14.92
N GLU A 67 9.28 11.83 -16.22
CA GLU A 67 8.27 11.23 -17.08
C GLU A 67 8.10 9.76 -16.68
N THR A 68 6.86 9.38 -16.40
CA THR A 68 6.47 8.06 -16.00
C THR A 68 5.20 7.67 -16.75
N ALA A 69 5.03 6.38 -17.04
CA ALA A 69 3.92 5.88 -17.84
C ALA A 69 3.37 4.58 -17.23
N ASN A 70 3.29 4.52 -15.91
CA ASN A 70 2.81 3.32 -15.23
C ASN A 70 1.29 3.28 -15.24
N ASN A 71 0.73 2.14 -15.68
CA ASN A 71 -0.69 1.86 -15.66
C ASN A 71 -0.90 0.38 -15.32
N PHE A 72 -1.31 0.07 -14.11
CA PHE A 72 -1.43 -1.30 -13.65
C PHE A 72 -2.52 -1.47 -12.60
N TYR A 73 -2.98 -2.70 -12.46
CA TYR A 73 -3.81 -3.20 -11.38
C TYR A 73 -2.99 -4.17 -10.53
N PHE A 74 -3.30 -4.26 -9.26
CA PHE A 74 -2.72 -5.26 -8.36
C PHE A 74 -3.77 -5.85 -7.44
N ASP A 75 -3.61 -7.14 -7.16
CA ASP A 75 -4.37 -7.88 -6.17
C ASP A 75 -3.41 -8.79 -5.39
N LEU A 76 -3.20 -8.46 -4.14
CA LEU A 76 -2.22 -9.08 -3.27
C LEU A 76 -2.90 -9.66 -2.03
N HIS A 77 -2.57 -10.91 -1.74
CA HIS A 77 -2.99 -11.65 -0.56
C HIS A 77 -1.77 -11.85 0.36
N ILE A 78 -1.80 -11.23 1.51
CA ILE A 78 -0.71 -11.23 2.49
C ILE A 78 -1.12 -12.16 3.62
N TYR A 79 -0.28 -13.14 3.98
CA TYR A 79 -0.62 -14.15 4.97
C TYR A 79 0.12 -13.94 6.29
N ASN A 80 1.43 -13.95 6.26
CA ASN A 80 2.26 -13.73 7.44
C ASN A 80 3.54 -13.00 7.00
N THR A 81 3.79 -11.84 7.58
CA THR A 81 4.96 -11.03 7.25
C THR A 81 6.04 -11.05 8.33
N GLU A 82 6.01 -11.99 9.27
CA GLU A 82 6.98 -12.05 10.36
C GLU A 82 8.42 -12.16 9.84
N ILE A 83 8.63 -12.99 8.83
CA ILE A 83 9.94 -13.13 8.17
C ILE A 83 10.38 -11.79 7.55
N LEU A 84 9.48 -11.13 6.81
CA LEU A 84 9.79 -9.85 6.17
C LEU A 84 10.06 -8.76 7.21
N SER A 85 9.28 -8.73 8.27
CA SER A 85 9.46 -7.81 9.40
C SER A 85 10.85 -7.93 10.03
N THR A 86 11.34 -9.15 10.18
CA THR A 86 12.66 -9.42 10.76
C THR A 86 13.79 -9.09 9.78
N VAL A 87 13.68 -9.50 8.52
CA VAL A 87 14.70 -9.27 7.49
C VAL A 87 14.86 -7.78 7.17
N PHE A 88 13.74 -7.06 7.04
CA PHE A 88 13.77 -5.63 6.71
C PHE A 88 13.79 -4.73 7.94
N GLN A 89 13.77 -5.28 9.16
CA GLN A 89 13.75 -4.55 10.42
C GLN A 89 12.57 -3.57 10.51
N ILE A 90 11.45 -3.89 9.87
CA ILE A 90 10.23 -3.10 9.91
C ILE A 90 9.35 -3.64 11.03
N PRO A 91 8.95 -2.85 12.05
CA PRO A 91 8.16 -3.33 13.18
C PRO A 91 6.67 -3.58 12.83
N LEU A 92 6.34 -3.89 11.59
CA LEU A 92 5.01 -4.17 11.09
C LEU A 92 4.88 -5.66 10.79
N LYS A 93 3.96 -6.34 11.47
CA LYS A 93 3.64 -7.76 11.24
C LYS A 93 2.17 -7.94 10.91
N VAL A 94 1.90 -8.72 9.89
CA VAL A 94 0.57 -9.18 9.51
C VAL A 94 0.47 -10.65 9.89
N TYR A 95 -0.58 -11.04 10.61
CA TYR A 95 -0.72 -12.40 11.19
C TYR A 95 -1.72 -13.28 10.49
N THR A 96 -2.64 -12.68 9.75
CA THR A 96 -3.77 -13.38 9.13
C THR A 96 -3.89 -12.97 7.67
N HIS A 97 -4.65 -13.76 6.92
CA HIS A 97 -4.93 -13.45 5.52
C HIS A 97 -5.49 -12.03 5.38
N SER A 98 -4.70 -11.19 4.80
CA SER A 98 -5.00 -9.79 4.52
C SER A 98 -4.99 -9.56 3.02
N THR A 99 -5.72 -8.57 2.56
CA THR A 99 -5.80 -8.23 1.14
C THR A 99 -5.38 -6.80 0.89
N LEU A 100 -4.67 -6.58 -0.20
CA LEU A 100 -4.32 -5.26 -0.70
C LEU A 100 -4.51 -5.25 -2.20
N LYS A 101 -5.46 -4.45 -2.68
CA LYS A 101 -5.78 -4.36 -4.10
C LYS A 101 -5.92 -2.92 -4.55
N GLY A 102 -5.78 -2.69 -5.82
CA GLY A 102 -5.93 -1.36 -6.35
C GLY A 102 -5.49 -1.20 -7.79
N TYR A 103 -5.45 0.04 -8.19
CA TYR A 103 -4.92 0.42 -9.49
C TYR A 103 -4.13 1.73 -9.40
N PHE A 104 -3.27 1.88 -10.38
CA PHE A 104 -2.47 3.06 -10.58
C PHE A 104 -2.45 3.42 -12.07
N ASN A 105 -2.73 4.67 -12.42
CA ASN A 105 -2.69 5.16 -13.80
C ASN A 105 -2.04 6.55 -13.84
N ASP A 106 -0.80 6.61 -14.28
CA ASP A 106 -0.03 7.85 -14.40
C ASP A 106 -0.65 8.85 -15.36
N LYS A 107 -1.04 8.36 -16.54
CA LYS A 107 -1.59 9.21 -17.60
C LYS A 107 -2.90 9.88 -17.16
N ALA A 108 -3.75 9.13 -16.51
CA ALA A 108 -5.01 9.64 -15.96
C ALA A 108 -4.82 10.33 -14.60
N GLN A 109 -3.61 10.28 -14.02
CA GLN A 109 -3.31 10.77 -12.67
C GLN A 109 -4.29 10.18 -11.63
N ARG A 110 -4.51 8.87 -11.68
CA ARG A 110 -5.45 8.15 -10.85
C ARG A 110 -4.79 7.05 -10.07
N LEU A 111 -5.16 6.94 -8.81
CA LEU A 111 -4.80 5.81 -7.98
C LEU A 111 -5.97 5.42 -7.07
N ARG A 112 -6.04 4.15 -6.74
CA ARG A 112 -6.87 3.61 -5.68
C ARG A 112 -6.17 2.42 -5.04
N VAL A 113 -6.11 2.43 -3.73
CA VAL A 113 -5.55 1.33 -2.91
C VAL A 113 -6.56 1.00 -1.84
N GLU A 114 -7.00 -0.24 -1.80
CA GLU A 114 -7.86 -0.79 -0.76
C GLU A 114 -7.12 -1.88 -0.01
N GLY A 115 -7.14 -1.83 1.30
CA GLY A 115 -6.53 -2.84 2.16
C GLY A 115 -7.47 -3.31 3.25
N TYR A 116 -7.45 -4.61 3.52
CA TYR A 116 -8.13 -5.21 4.66
C TYR A 116 -7.15 -6.08 5.44
N PHE A 117 -6.99 -5.77 6.71
CA PHE A 117 -6.04 -6.40 7.62
C PHE A 117 -6.77 -6.86 8.88
N PRO A 118 -7.23 -8.11 8.95
CA PRO A 118 -7.96 -8.61 10.11
C PRO A 118 -7.17 -8.51 11.40
N ARG A 119 -5.84 -8.73 11.32
CA ARG A 119 -4.94 -8.59 12.47
C ARG A 119 -3.53 -8.23 12.04
N LEU A 120 -3.03 -7.14 12.59
CA LEU A 120 -1.65 -6.69 12.40
C LEU A 120 -1.06 -6.18 13.73
N SER A 121 0.26 -6.07 13.83
CA SER A 121 0.92 -5.32 14.90
C SER A 121 1.92 -4.32 14.36
N TYR A 122 2.12 -3.25 15.10
CA TYR A 122 3.22 -2.32 14.92
C TYR A 122 3.98 -2.18 16.24
N GLY A 123 5.19 -2.71 16.26
CA GLY A 123 5.90 -2.96 17.51
C GLY A 123 5.10 -3.93 18.39
N GLU A 124 4.84 -3.52 19.62
CA GLU A 124 4.08 -4.30 20.61
C GLU A 124 2.56 -4.04 20.56
N LYS A 125 2.11 -3.13 19.72
CA LYS A 125 0.69 -2.77 19.63
C LYS A 125 -0.02 -3.60 18.59
N PHE A 126 -1.14 -4.22 18.99
CA PHE A 126 -1.99 -5.03 18.12
C PHE A 126 -3.20 -4.22 17.65
N PHE A 127 -3.54 -4.41 16.40
CA PHE A 127 -4.69 -3.80 15.74
C PHE A 127 -5.49 -4.86 15.01
N GLU A 128 -6.80 -4.75 15.08
CA GLU A 128 -7.75 -5.66 14.45
C GLU A 128 -8.67 -4.90 13.51
N SER A 129 -9.29 -5.64 12.57
CA SER A 129 -10.27 -5.11 11.65
C SER A 129 -9.80 -3.88 10.87
N GLY A 130 -8.50 -3.88 10.51
CA GLY A 130 -7.87 -2.79 9.77
C GLY A 130 -8.44 -2.65 8.36
N VAL A 131 -8.89 -1.45 8.01
CA VAL A 131 -9.34 -1.08 6.66
C VAL A 131 -8.59 0.16 6.23
N ILE A 132 -8.03 0.11 5.02
CA ILE A 132 -7.32 1.22 4.39
C ILE A 132 -7.97 1.51 3.05
N LEU A 133 -8.27 2.76 2.78
CA LEU A 133 -8.67 3.26 1.47
C LEU A 133 -7.87 4.51 1.17
N CYS A 134 -7.10 4.48 0.10
CA CYS A 134 -6.43 5.66 -0.46
C CYS A 134 -6.87 5.82 -1.90
N GLU A 135 -7.37 6.98 -2.27
CA GLU A 135 -7.85 7.25 -3.62
C GLU A 135 -7.81 8.74 -3.96
N ASN A 136 -7.91 9.05 -5.22
CA ASN A 136 -8.04 10.42 -5.68
C ASN A 136 -9.23 10.60 -6.64
N PRO A 137 -10.47 10.58 -6.14
CA PRO A 137 -11.69 10.74 -6.94
C PRO A 137 -11.86 12.20 -7.38
N GLY A 138 -11.24 12.63 -8.46
CA GLY A 138 -11.35 14.02 -8.93
C GLY A 138 -10.15 14.87 -8.56
N GLU A 139 -10.36 16.04 -7.96
CA GLU A 139 -9.31 17.04 -7.69
C GLU A 139 -8.68 16.95 -6.29
N GLN A 140 -9.04 15.97 -5.50
CA GLN A 140 -8.50 15.79 -4.16
C GLN A 140 -7.98 14.37 -3.96
N PHE A 141 -6.95 14.22 -3.14
CA PHE A 141 -6.53 12.95 -2.59
C PHE A 141 -7.26 12.68 -1.28
N GLN A 142 -7.66 11.43 -1.05
CA GLN A 142 -8.32 10.99 0.18
C GLN A 142 -7.62 9.75 0.71
N ALA A 143 -7.40 9.73 2.02
CA ALA A 143 -6.95 8.54 2.74
C ALA A 143 -7.87 8.30 3.93
N LYS A 144 -8.37 7.08 4.07
CA LYS A 144 -9.19 6.62 5.20
C LYS A 144 -8.55 5.38 5.77
N VAL A 145 -8.32 5.41 7.08
CA VAL A 145 -7.73 4.29 7.81
C VAL A 145 -8.57 4.06 9.06
N ARG A 146 -8.98 2.81 9.28
CA ARG A 146 -9.74 2.41 10.48
C ARG A 146 -9.15 1.15 11.05
N PHE A 147 -9.08 1.06 12.36
CA PHE A 147 -8.76 -0.17 13.09
C PHE A 147 -9.35 -0.17 14.49
N THR A 148 -9.40 -1.36 15.05
CA THR A 148 -9.75 -1.58 16.45
C THR A 148 -8.48 -1.98 17.20
N ASN A 149 -8.17 -1.29 18.28
CA ASN A 149 -7.14 -1.69 19.24
C ASN A 149 -7.83 -2.31 20.45
N ARG A 150 -7.61 -3.61 20.68
CA ARG A 150 -8.15 -4.31 21.86
C ARG A 150 -7.14 -4.27 22.99
N LYS A 151 -7.60 -3.84 24.14
CA LYS A 151 -6.89 -3.88 25.42
C LYS A 151 -7.69 -4.73 26.42
N ALA A 152 -7.07 -5.11 27.51
CA ALA A 152 -7.75 -5.83 28.60
C ALA A 152 -8.98 -5.08 29.16
N THR A 153 -8.98 -3.75 29.06
CA THR A 153 -10.03 -2.86 29.56
C THR A 153 -11.12 -2.51 28.53
N GLY A 154 -11.04 -3.04 27.32
CA GLY A 154 -12.01 -2.77 26.25
C GLY A 154 -11.38 -2.61 24.88
N ALA A 155 -12.24 -2.37 23.89
CA ALA A 155 -11.81 -2.08 22.52
C ALA A 155 -11.88 -0.57 22.25
N VAL A 156 -10.86 -0.05 21.59
CA VAL A 156 -10.84 1.34 21.12
C VAL A 156 -10.83 1.33 19.60
N ASN A 157 -11.81 1.96 19.01
CA ASN A 157 -11.86 2.16 17.56
C ASN A 157 -11.07 3.41 17.19
N VAL A 158 -10.24 3.30 16.19
CA VAL A 158 -9.43 4.40 15.69
C VAL A 158 -9.75 4.62 14.23
N ALA A 159 -10.08 5.85 13.88
CA ALA A 159 -10.31 6.25 12.49
C ALA A 159 -9.53 7.52 12.16
N LEU A 160 -8.82 7.48 11.05
CA LEU A 160 -8.16 8.63 10.45
C LEU A 160 -8.76 8.87 9.07
N GLU A 161 -9.24 10.07 8.82
CA GLU A 161 -9.61 10.54 7.48
C GLU A 161 -8.73 11.74 7.14
N ALA A 162 -8.02 11.66 6.03
CA ALA A 162 -7.21 12.76 5.52
C ALA A 162 -7.63 13.11 4.10
N LYS A 163 -7.66 14.39 3.79
CA LYS A 163 -7.90 14.93 2.45
C LYS A 163 -6.81 15.93 2.12
N ALA A 164 -6.33 15.88 0.89
CA ALA A 164 -5.33 16.82 0.40
C ALA A 164 -5.78 17.42 -0.93
N LYS A 165 -5.73 18.74 -1.02
CA LYS A 165 -6.05 19.53 -2.20
C LYS A 165 -5.38 20.89 -2.08
N ASP A 166 -4.88 21.43 -3.20
CA ASP A 166 -4.35 22.81 -3.29
C ASP A 166 -3.31 23.13 -2.20
N ASP A 167 -2.36 22.20 -1.99
CA ASP A 167 -1.31 22.28 -0.96
C ASP A 167 -1.83 22.36 0.50
N GLN A 168 -3.07 21.98 0.71
CA GLN A 168 -3.68 21.92 2.02
C GLN A 168 -3.99 20.48 2.42
N ILE A 169 -3.75 20.15 3.67
CA ILE A 169 -4.12 18.86 4.26
C ILE A 169 -5.12 19.11 5.38
N GLN A 170 -6.28 18.44 5.27
CA GLN A 170 -7.24 18.33 6.35
C GLN A 170 -7.23 16.90 6.87
N ALA A 171 -6.98 16.73 8.15
CA ALA A 171 -7.02 15.43 8.81
C ALA A 171 -7.99 15.44 9.98
N ILE A 172 -8.81 14.39 10.08
CA ILE A 172 -9.74 14.16 11.18
C ILE A 172 -9.34 12.83 11.82
N PHE A 173 -9.11 12.89 13.10
CA PHE A 173 -8.76 11.71 13.90
C PHE A 173 -9.84 11.48 14.95
N ASN A 174 -10.45 10.29 14.94
CA ASN A 174 -11.50 9.89 15.88
C ASN A 174 -11.01 8.64 16.64
N TRP A 175 -11.29 8.61 17.93
CA TRP A 175 -11.06 7.43 18.78
C TRP A 175 -12.19 7.32 19.81
N GLY A 176 -12.59 6.06 20.13
CA GLY A 176 -13.67 5.78 21.09
C GLY A 176 -13.96 4.30 21.23
#